data_21e23e352476d2dc3daf5f586a5bea7f
#
_entry.id   21e23e352476d2dc3daf5f586a5bea7f
#
_cell.length_a   1.000
_cell.length_b   1.000
_cell.length_c   1.000
_cell.angle_alpha   90.00
_cell.angle_beta   90.00
_cell.angle_gamma   90.00
#
_symmetry.space_group_name_H-M   'P 1'
#
loop_
_entity.id
_entity.type
_entity.pdbx_description
1 polymer ?
#
loop_
_entity_poly.entity_id
_entity_poly.type
_entity_poly.pdbx_seq_one_letter_code
_entity_poly.pdbx_strand_id
1 'polypeptide(L)'
;LKGGVRVRGNGVFAALLHPQVKANRDELAKALGQQFKMCVARRPSEKEIESLIALYDDVASDGDCALAGKTILMAPLMVPEAILRFEVGMGAQVRPGVRMLSPRETAMALSLALSRKREPGLLAAAAEGRLTSREEVAETVQRILDEPRIEKSRVLWFFREYFDYYRAPEVFKDPLPDHQTRRGVHYNPRGYVSDTDVLVMSILSRDRDVLKQLLTTPE
;
A
#
# COMPACT_ATOMS: atom_id res chain seq x y z
N LEU A 1 -7.34 -24.13 -26.80
CA LEU A 1 -6.62 -24.03 -25.53
C LEU A 1 -7.62 -23.78 -24.41
N LYS A 2 -8.19 -24.85 -23.81
CA LYS A 2 -9.06 -24.77 -22.62
C LYS A 2 -8.20 -24.92 -21.37
N GLY A 3 -7.54 -23.88 -20.95
CA GLY A 3 -6.87 -23.79 -19.67
C GLY A 3 -7.82 -23.16 -18.65
N GLY A 4 -8.73 -23.91 -18.07
CA GLY A 4 -9.56 -23.47 -16.97
C GLY A 4 -8.71 -23.21 -15.72
N VAL A 5 -8.48 -21.96 -15.35
CA VAL A 5 -7.93 -21.62 -14.04
C VAL A 5 -8.93 -22.10 -12.98
N ARG A 6 -8.60 -23.20 -12.31
CA ARG A 6 -9.33 -23.63 -11.10
C ARG A 6 -9.05 -22.63 -10.00
N VAL A 7 -9.96 -21.68 -9.79
CA VAL A 7 -9.97 -20.85 -8.60
C VAL A 7 -10.32 -21.76 -7.42
N ARG A 8 -9.29 -22.30 -6.74
CA ARG A 8 -9.45 -22.91 -5.43
C ARG A 8 -9.58 -21.76 -4.41
N GLY A 9 -10.80 -21.40 -4.05
CA GLY A 9 -11.05 -20.39 -3.05
C GLY A 9 -12.29 -20.73 -2.24
N ASN A 10 -12.11 -21.26 -1.04
CA ASN A 10 -13.11 -21.18 0.04
C ASN A 10 -13.12 -19.74 0.61
N GLY A 11 -13.22 -18.73 -0.23
CA GLY A 11 -13.18 -17.35 0.18
C GLY A 11 -14.51 -16.65 -0.11
N VAL A 12 -14.68 -15.50 0.53
CA VAL A 12 -15.87 -14.62 0.41
C VAL A 12 -16.24 -14.33 -1.06
N PHE A 13 -15.28 -14.42 -1.99
CA PHE A 13 -15.48 -14.18 -3.42
C PHE A 13 -15.89 -15.40 -4.23
N ALA A 14 -15.87 -16.61 -3.65
CA ALA A 14 -16.10 -17.85 -4.39
C ALA A 14 -17.52 -17.92 -4.98
N ALA A 15 -18.52 -17.47 -4.21
CA ALA A 15 -19.93 -17.44 -4.64
C ALA A 15 -20.14 -16.53 -5.86
N LEU A 16 -19.40 -15.42 -5.95
CA LEU A 16 -19.51 -14.45 -7.04
C LEU A 16 -18.88 -14.92 -8.35
N LEU A 17 -17.97 -15.89 -8.28
CA LEU A 17 -17.22 -16.37 -9.43
C LEU A 17 -17.78 -17.69 -9.99
N HIS A 18 -18.92 -18.15 -9.47
CA HIS A 18 -19.58 -19.32 -10.01
C HIS A 18 -20.28 -19.00 -11.35
N PRO A 19 -20.05 -19.76 -12.43
CA PRO A 19 -20.51 -19.37 -13.74
C PRO A 19 -22.03 -19.45 -13.93
N GLN A 20 -22.70 -20.36 -13.21
CA GLN A 20 -24.11 -20.69 -13.43
C GLN A 20 -25.01 -20.45 -12.21
N VAL A 21 -24.42 -20.15 -11.05
CA VAL A 21 -25.20 -19.94 -9.81
C VAL A 21 -25.12 -18.46 -9.45
N LYS A 22 -26.27 -17.81 -9.41
CA LYS A 22 -26.41 -16.41 -9.02
C LYS A 22 -26.14 -16.29 -7.52
N ALA A 23 -25.21 -15.40 -7.15
CA ALA A 23 -24.95 -15.09 -5.74
C ALA A 23 -26.15 -14.35 -5.13
N ASN A 24 -26.45 -14.65 -3.87
CA ASN A 24 -27.51 -13.95 -3.15
C ASN A 24 -27.03 -12.58 -2.60
N ARG A 25 -27.97 -11.75 -2.13
CA ARG A 25 -27.68 -10.39 -1.64
C ARG A 25 -26.64 -10.37 -0.51
N ASP A 26 -26.69 -11.34 0.41
CA ASP A 26 -25.77 -11.37 1.56
C ASP A 26 -24.34 -11.74 1.12
N GLU A 27 -24.20 -12.67 0.17
CA GLU A 27 -22.94 -13.05 -0.42
C GLU A 27 -22.32 -11.86 -1.17
N LEU A 28 -23.13 -11.14 -1.96
CA LEU A 28 -22.71 -9.93 -2.67
C LEU A 28 -22.27 -8.84 -1.69
N ALA A 29 -23.06 -8.56 -0.66
CA ALA A 29 -22.73 -7.53 0.33
C ALA A 29 -21.44 -7.86 1.11
N LYS A 30 -21.24 -9.14 1.50
CA LYS A 30 -20.01 -9.58 2.17
C LYS A 30 -18.78 -9.44 1.26
N ALA A 31 -18.89 -9.87 0.01
CA ALA A 31 -17.80 -9.78 -0.94
C ALA A 31 -17.44 -8.32 -1.27
N LEU A 32 -18.43 -7.47 -1.50
CA LEU A 32 -18.25 -6.04 -1.71
C LEU A 32 -17.63 -5.36 -0.48
N GLY A 33 -18.10 -5.69 0.73
CA GLY A 33 -17.52 -5.19 1.97
C GLY A 33 -16.03 -5.52 2.09
N GLN A 34 -15.65 -6.75 1.76
CA GLN A 34 -14.24 -7.17 1.75
C GLN A 34 -13.44 -6.46 0.65
N GLN A 35 -14.00 -6.34 -0.56
CA GLN A 35 -13.35 -5.68 -1.69
C GLN A 35 -13.10 -4.19 -1.41
N PHE A 36 -14.11 -3.48 -0.89
CA PHE A 36 -13.95 -2.07 -0.49
C PHE A 36 -12.89 -1.90 0.61
N LYS A 37 -12.87 -2.80 1.60
CA LYS A 37 -11.83 -2.78 2.62
C LYS A 37 -10.43 -2.93 2.02
N MET A 38 -10.27 -3.80 1.03
CA MET A 38 -8.98 -4.04 0.36
C MET A 38 -8.58 -2.88 -0.55
N CYS A 39 -9.50 -2.35 -1.37
CA CYS A 39 -9.20 -1.35 -2.39
C CYS A 39 -9.23 0.08 -1.86
N VAL A 40 -10.20 0.39 -0.97
CA VAL A 40 -10.53 1.75 -0.54
C VAL A 40 -10.30 1.96 0.96
N ALA A 41 -10.02 0.88 1.71
CA ALA A 41 -9.82 0.93 3.17
C ALA A 41 -11.03 1.50 3.95
N ARG A 42 -12.24 1.29 3.47
CA ARG A 42 -13.50 1.60 4.15
C ARG A 42 -14.57 0.58 3.82
N ARG A 43 -15.68 0.63 4.55
CA ARG A 43 -16.88 -0.09 4.15
C ARG A 43 -17.60 0.66 3.02
N PRO A 44 -18.28 -0.05 2.10
CA PRO A 44 -19.16 0.60 1.15
C PRO A 44 -20.37 1.20 1.88
N SER A 45 -20.93 2.27 1.36
CA SER A 45 -22.23 2.80 1.77
C SER A 45 -23.36 1.89 1.26
N GLU A 46 -24.55 2.00 1.85
CA GLU A 46 -25.73 1.26 1.37
C GLU A 46 -26.03 1.56 -0.10
N LYS A 47 -25.93 2.84 -0.51
CA LYS A 47 -26.13 3.25 -1.90
C LYS A 47 -25.12 2.59 -2.85
N GLU A 48 -23.85 2.47 -2.45
CA GLU A 48 -22.83 1.78 -3.26
C GLU A 48 -23.15 0.29 -3.36
N ILE A 49 -23.55 -0.35 -2.26
CA ILE A 49 -23.95 -1.77 -2.26
C ILE A 49 -25.14 -1.97 -3.20
N GLU A 50 -26.17 -1.16 -3.09
CA GLU A 50 -27.38 -1.27 -3.93
C GLU A 50 -27.06 -1.06 -5.42
N SER A 51 -26.29 -0.05 -5.74
CA SER A 51 -25.89 0.22 -7.11
C SER A 51 -25.05 -0.93 -7.72
N LEU A 52 -24.16 -1.53 -6.93
CA LEU A 52 -23.34 -2.64 -7.39
C LEU A 52 -24.10 -3.95 -7.48
N ILE A 53 -25.11 -4.18 -6.61
CA ILE A 53 -26.02 -5.32 -6.73
C ILE A 53 -26.89 -5.17 -7.98
N ALA A 54 -27.43 -3.97 -8.26
CA ALA A 54 -28.17 -3.72 -9.48
C ALA A 54 -27.32 -3.96 -10.74
N LEU A 55 -26.06 -3.53 -10.73
CA LEU A 55 -25.12 -3.82 -11.82
C LEU A 55 -24.85 -5.33 -11.96
N TYR A 56 -24.71 -6.04 -10.83
CA TYR A 56 -24.56 -7.51 -10.86
C TYR A 56 -25.78 -8.18 -11.50
N ASP A 57 -26.98 -7.76 -11.11
CA ASP A 57 -28.24 -8.33 -11.62
C ASP A 57 -28.41 -8.08 -13.12
N ASP A 58 -28.03 -6.89 -13.58
CA ASP A 58 -28.08 -6.52 -15.00
C ASP A 58 -27.14 -7.41 -15.83
N VAL A 59 -25.86 -7.50 -15.46
CA VAL A 59 -24.89 -8.34 -16.17
C VAL A 59 -25.22 -9.83 -16.06
N ALA A 60 -25.74 -10.30 -14.92
CA ALA A 60 -26.10 -11.70 -14.73
C ALA A 60 -27.34 -12.10 -15.54
N SER A 61 -28.18 -11.14 -15.97
CA SER A 61 -29.35 -11.39 -16.82
C SER A 61 -28.97 -11.97 -18.19
N ASP A 62 -27.74 -11.71 -18.65
CA ASP A 62 -27.18 -12.26 -19.89
C ASP A 62 -26.69 -13.72 -19.73
N GLY A 63 -26.82 -14.31 -18.54
CA GLY A 63 -26.55 -15.73 -18.26
C GLY A 63 -25.13 -16.02 -17.80
N ASP A 64 -24.23 -15.02 -17.64
CA ASP A 64 -22.87 -15.21 -17.13
C ASP A 64 -22.71 -14.59 -15.71
N CYS A 65 -23.04 -15.37 -14.71
CA CYS A 65 -22.91 -14.94 -13.31
C CYS A 65 -21.46 -14.69 -12.90
N ALA A 66 -20.49 -15.40 -13.51
CA ALA A 66 -19.08 -15.18 -13.18
C ALA A 66 -18.57 -13.84 -13.77
N LEU A 67 -19.04 -13.45 -14.94
CA LEU A 67 -18.75 -12.13 -15.50
C LEU A 67 -19.34 -11.03 -14.63
N ALA A 68 -20.60 -11.17 -14.21
CA ALA A 68 -21.26 -10.25 -13.30
C ALA A 68 -20.46 -10.09 -11.99
N GLY A 69 -20.04 -11.19 -11.38
CA GLY A 69 -19.19 -11.18 -10.18
C GLY A 69 -17.85 -10.46 -10.38
N LYS A 70 -17.16 -10.70 -11.48
CA LYS A 70 -15.92 -9.99 -11.82
C LYS A 70 -16.16 -8.50 -12.01
N THR A 71 -17.24 -8.12 -12.70
CA THR A 71 -17.59 -6.74 -12.97
C THR A 71 -17.76 -5.95 -11.68
N ILE A 72 -18.56 -6.45 -10.73
CA ILE A 72 -18.75 -5.74 -9.46
C ILE A 72 -17.51 -5.75 -8.55
N LEU A 73 -16.63 -6.75 -8.66
CA LEU A 73 -15.36 -6.75 -7.92
C LEU A 73 -14.33 -5.78 -8.52
N MET A 74 -14.44 -5.48 -9.80
CA MET A 74 -13.60 -4.46 -10.46
C MET A 74 -14.07 -3.03 -10.19
N ALA A 75 -15.37 -2.81 -10.04
CA ALA A 75 -15.94 -1.47 -9.86
C ALA A 75 -15.31 -0.67 -8.70
N PRO A 76 -15.04 -1.23 -7.49
CA PRO A 76 -14.35 -0.52 -6.41
C PRO A 76 -12.92 -0.09 -6.73
N LEU A 77 -12.27 -0.70 -7.74
CA LEU A 77 -10.93 -0.27 -8.19
C LEU A 77 -11.00 1.00 -9.05
N MET A 78 -12.17 1.32 -9.59
CA MET A 78 -12.38 2.48 -10.46
C MET A 78 -12.82 3.73 -9.69
N VAL A 79 -13.13 3.60 -8.39
CA VAL A 79 -13.46 4.80 -7.60
C VAL A 79 -12.22 5.66 -7.38
N PRO A 80 -12.35 7.00 -7.41
CA PRO A 80 -11.21 7.90 -7.25
C PRO A 80 -10.34 7.61 -6.01
N GLU A 81 -10.96 7.24 -4.90
CA GLU A 81 -10.28 6.89 -3.63
C GLU A 81 -9.38 5.65 -3.73
N ALA A 82 -9.59 4.75 -4.70
CA ALA A 82 -8.74 3.58 -4.92
C ALA A 82 -7.48 3.94 -5.72
N ILE A 83 -7.57 4.93 -6.59
CA ILE A 83 -6.55 5.30 -7.58
C ILE A 83 -5.74 6.52 -7.11
N LEU A 84 -6.41 7.48 -6.47
CA LEU A 84 -5.81 8.75 -6.08
C LEU A 84 -5.51 8.79 -4.58
N ARG A 85 -4.47 9.55 -4.24
CA ARG A 85 -4.21 9.94 -2.86
C ARG A 85 -5.14 11.11 -2.50
N PHE A 86 -6.08 10.85 -1.61
CA PHE A 86 -7.07 11.85 -1.18
C PHE A 86 -6.58 12.56 0.08
N GLU A 87 -6.27 13.84 -0.05
CA GLU A 87 -5.91 14.76 1.01
C GLU A 87 -6.61 16.11 0.73
N VAL A 88 -7.95 16.07 0.73
CA VAL A 88 -8.77 17.23 0.35
C VAL A 88 -9.27 18.04 1.55
N GLY A 89 -8.97 17.60 2.77
CA GLY A 89 -9.37 18.31 3.99
C GLY A 89 -10.82 18.06 4.37
N MET A 90 -11.21 16.81 4.54
CA MET A 90 -12.55 16.42 5.00
C MET A 90 -12.77 16.64 6.51
N GLY A 91 -11.75 17.11 7.24
CA GLY A 91 -11.82 17.44 8.67
C GLY A 91 -12.40 18.82 8.95
N ALA A 92 -12.21 19.30 10.18
CA ALA A 92 -12.73 20.58 10.63
C ALA A 92 -12.11 21.77 9.86
N GLN A 93 -12.89 22.80 9.64
CA GLN A 93 -12.39 24.05 9.10
C GLN A 93 -11.66 24.82 10.22
N VAL A 94 -10.40 25.17 9.97
CA VAL A 94 -9.55 25.93 10.91
C VAL A 94 -9.69 27.43 10.70
N ARG A 95 -9.76 27.84 9.43
CA ARG A 95 -9.97 29.22 9.00
C ARG A 95 -10.53 29.24 7.57
N PRO A 96 -11.02 30.37 7.08
CA PRO A 96 -11.50 30.47 5.69
C PRO A 96 -10.47 29.90 4.69
N GLY A 97 -10.88 28.95 3.86
CA GLY A 97 -10.04 28.30 2.86
C GLY A 97 -9.05 27.26 3.39
N VAL A 98 -8.99 27.00 4.71
CA VAL A 98 -8.08 26.01 5.31
C VAL A 98 -8.88 24.99 6.13
N ARG A 99 -8.76 23.72 5.76
CA ARG A 99 -9.38 22.61 6.49
C ARG A 99 -8.32 21.61 6.95
N MET A 100 -8.60 20.95 8.08
CA MET A 100 -7.79 19.83 8.54
C MET A 100 -8.07 18.61 7.67
N LEU A 101 -7.11 17.70 7.60
CA LEU A 101 -7.37 16.35 7.14
C LEU A 101 -8.29 15.65 8.15
N SER A 102 -9.20 14.83 7.67
CA SER A 102 -9.92 13.91 8.55
C SER A 102 -8.97 12.86 9.12
N PRO A 103 -9.30 12.19 10.25
CA PRO A 103 -8.47 11.11 10.79
C PRO A 103 -8.14 10.02 9.75
N ARG A 104 -9.08 9.72 8.86
CA ARG A 104 -8.87 8.75 7.79
C ARG A 104 -7.87 9.25 6.73
N GLU A 105 -8.00 10.51 6.29
CA GLU A 105 -7.03 11.12 5.37
C GLU A 105 -5.63 11.15 6.00
N THR A 106 -5.55 11.51 7.29
CA THR A 106 -4.29 11.49 8.05
C THR A 106 -3.70 10.08 8.11
N ALA A 107 -4.51 9.06 8.43
CA ALA A 107 -4.06 7.66 8.45
C ALA A 107 -3.54 7.19 7.10
N MET A 108 -4.21 7.57 6.01
CA MET A 108 -3.79 7.23 4.65
C MET A 108 -2.50 7.97 4.27
N ALA A 109 -2.39 9.26 4.59
CA ALA A 109 -1.19 10.06 4.34
C ALA A 109 0.03 9.48 5.06
N LEU A 110 -0.12 9.15 6.35
CA LEU A 110 0.94 8.53 7.15
C LEU A 110 1.33 7.14 6.62
N SER A 111 0.35 6.31 6.27
CA SER A 111 0.61 5.00 5.68
C SER A 111 1.46 5.11 4.42
N LEU A 112 1.11 6.02 3.52
CA LEU A 112 1.83 6.23 2.27
C LEU A 112 3.17 6.96 2.43
N ALA A 113 3.34 7.74 3.49
CA ALA A 113 4.61 8.40 3.81
C ALA A 113 5.64 7.42 4.37
N LEU A 114 5.21 6.44 5.16
CA LEU A 114 6.10 5.53 5.87
C LEU A 114 6.29 4.19 5.15
N SER A 115 5.27 3.72 4.44
CA SER A 115 5.22 2.37 3.86
C SER A 115 4.67 2.38 2.43
N ARG A 116 4.86 1.27 1.73
CA ARG A 116 4.19 0.99 0.45
C ARG A 116 2.79 0.40 0.61
N LYS A 117 2.44 0.05 1.83
CA LYS A 117 1.16 -0.58 2.17
C LYS A 117 0.38 0.32 3.12
N ARG A 118 -0.94 0.21 3.06
CA ARG A 118 -1.80 0.81 4.07
C ARG A 118 -1.56 0.12 5.41
N GLU A 119 -1.24 0.90 6.44
CA GLU A 119 -0.98 0.38 7.78
C GLU A 119 -2.31 0.16 8.52
N PRO A 120 -2.68 -1.10 8.84
CA PRO A 120 -3.97 -1.39 9.47
C PRO A 120 -4.17 -0.70 10.82
N GLY A 121 -3.10 -0.54 11.59
CA GLY A 121 -3.16 0.13 12.88
C GLY A 121 -3.49 1.61 12.79
N LEU A 122 -3.03 2.30 11.74
CA LEU A 122 -3.40 3.69 11.46
C LEU A 122 -4.88 3.81 11.09
N LEU A 123 -5.36 2.91 10.24
CA LEU A 123 -6.77 2.91 9.84
C LEU A 123 -7.70 2.57 11.01
N ALA A 124 -7.29 1.67 11.90
CA ALA A 124 -8.02 1.38 13.13
C ALA A 124 -8.05 2.60 14.07
N ALA A 125 -6.90 3.26 14.26
CA ALA A 125 -6.81 4.48 15.07
C ALA A 125 -7.74 5.59 14.53
N ALA A 126 -7.79 5.77 13.22
CA ALA A 126 -8.69 6.72 12.59
C ALA A 126 -10.17 6.35 12.78
N ALA A 127 -10.52 5.06 12.70
CA ALA A 127 -11.88 4.57 12.93
C ALA A 127 -12.33 4.73 14.39
N GLU A 128 -11.41 4.75 15.34
CA GLU A 128 -11.61 5.03 16.77
C GLU A 128 -11.66 6.53 17.10
N GLY A 129 -11.58 7.40 16.09
CA GLY A 129 -11.60 8.85 16.27
C GLY A 129 -10.29 9.45 16.75
N ARG A 130 -9.19 8.72 16.69
CA ARG A 130 -7.82 9.22 16.95
C ARG A 130 -7.22 9.85 15.70
N LEU A 131 -6.03 10.41 15.81
CA LEU A 131 -5.33 11.16 14.75
C LEU A 131 -5.99 12.52 14.45
N THR A 132 -6.53 13.14 15.49
CA THR A 132 -7.22 14.43 15.41
C THR A 132 -6.35 15.61 15.84
N SER A 133 -5.29 15.36 16.60
CA SER A 133 -4.33 16.38 17.06
C SER A 133 -2.91 16.09 16.55
N ARG A 134 -2.07 17.13 16.61
CA ARG A 134 -0.66 17.01 16.22
C ARG A 134 0.08 16.05 17.16
N GLU A 135 -0.26 16.08 18.43
CA GLU A 135 0.34 15.25 19.48
C GLU A 135 0.02 13.78 19.25
N GLU A 136 -1.26 13.44 19.02
CA GLU A 136 -1.68 12.07 18.69
C GLU A 136 -1.01 11.54 17.44
N VAL A 137 -0.85 12.40 16.42
CA VAL A 137 -0.15 12.03 15.19
C VAL A 137 1.33 11.77 15.47
N ALA A 138 2.01 12.63 16.23
CA ALA A 138 3.41 12.49 16.58
C ALA A 138 3.66 11.19 17.37
N GLU A 139 2.88 10.92 18.40
CA GLU A 139 2.96 9.69 19.20
C GLU A 139 2.72 8.44 18.35
N THR A 140 1.74 8.52 17.45
CA THR A 140 1.43 7.38 16.56
C THR A 140 2.57 7.12 15.57
N VAL A 141 3.16 8.15 15.00
CA VAL A 141 4.31 8.04 14.10
C VAL A 141 5.51 7.48 14.85
N GLN A 142 5.81 7.98 16.06
CA GLN A 142 6.91 7.49 16.87
C GLN A 142 6.74 5.99 17.15
N ARG A 143 5.56 5.57 17.59
CA ARG A 143 5.25 4.15 17.83
C ARG A 143 5.44 3.29 16.58
N ILE A 144 5.08 3.79 15.40
CA ILE A 144 5.30 3.06 14.13
C ILE A 144 6.79 2.97 13.81
N LEU A 145 7.55 4.03 14.03
CA LEU A 145 8.99 4.04 13.79
C LEU A 145 9.73 3.08 14.73
N ASP A 146 9.27 2.96 15.96
CA ASP A 146 9.85 2.07 16.98
C ASP A 146 9.47 0.58 16.79
N GLU A 147 8.34 0.29 16.12
CA GLU A 147 7.85 -1.07 15.92
C GLU A 147 8.58 -1.78 14.75
N PRO A 148 9.46 -2.78 15.04
CA PRO A 148 10.25 -3.43 13.98
C PRO A 148 9.43 -4.21 12.95
N ARG A 149 8.23 -4.66 13.34
CA ARG A 149 7.35 -5.47 12.47
C ARG A 149 6.61 -4.64 11.42
N ILE A 150 6.53 -3.33 11.62
CA ILE A 150 5.88 -2.43 10.66
C ILE A 150 6.86 -2.14 9.53
N GLU A 151 6.41 -2.35 8.31
CA GLU A 151 7.17 -2.08 7.09
C GLU A 151 7.34 -0.57 6.90
N LYS A 152 8.59 -0.12 6.75
CA LYS A 152 9.00 1.29 6.63
C LYS A 152 9.79 1.55 5.34
N SER A 153 9.45 0.84 4.28
CA SER A 153 10.22 0.87 3.01
C SER A 153 10.32 2.26 2.39
N ARG A 154 9.36 3.15 2.69
CA ARG A 154 9.41 4.53 2.18
C ARG A 154 10.51 5.36 2.81
N VAL A 155 10.84 5.11 4.08
CA VAL A 155 11.95 5.78 4.75
C VAL A 155 13.26 5.42 4.05
N LEU A 156 13.49 4.12 3.81
CA LEU A 156 14.68 3.68 3.08
C LEU A 156 14.69 4.20 1.64
N TRP A 157 13.51 4.19 0.98
CA TRP A 157 13.38 4.70 -0.39
C TRP A 157 13.72 6.19 -0.49
N PHE A 158 13.37 6.99 0.51
CA PHE A 158 13.77 8.40 0.59
C PHE A 158 15.30 8.54 0.52
N PHE A 159 16.07 7.74 1.28
CA PHE A 159 17.52 7.81 1.25
C PHE A 159 18.10 7.30 -0.08
N ARG A 160 17.50 6.27 -0.67
CA ARG A 160 17.87 5.79 -2.01
C ARG A 160 17.75 6.90 -3.05
N GLU A 161 16.65 7.64 -3.05
CA GLU A 161 16.41 8.76 -3.98
C GLU A 161 17.30 9.96 -3.64
N TYR A 162 17.44 10.32 -2.38
CA TYR A 162 18.22 11.47 -1.96
C TYR A 162 19.71 11.34 -2.30
N PHE A 163 20.29 10.16 -2.10
CA PHE A 163 21.70 9.88 -2.41
C PHE A 163 21.90 9.27 -3.81
N ASP A 164 20.83 9.01 -4.54
CA ASP A 164 20.81 8.43 -5.91
C ASP A 164 21.55 7.08 -6.05
N TYR A 165 21.84 6.38 -4.94
CA TYR A 165 22.61 5.14 -4.97
C TYR A 165 21.84 3.94 -5.54
N TYR A 166 20.51 4.00 -5.63
CA TYR A 166 19.71 2.97 -6.27
C TYR A 166 20.04 2.80 -7.76
N ARG A 167 20.68 3.82 -8.38
CA ARG A 167 21.13 3.80 -9.78
C ARG A 167 22.50 3.15 -9.96
N ALA A 168 23.15 2.67 -8.91
CA ALA A 168 24.43 1.96 -9.03
C ALA A 168 24.46 0.86 -10.13
N PRO A 169 23.36 0.11 -10.41
CA PRO A 169 23.32 -0.83 -11.52
C PRO A 169 23.41 -0.20 -12.92
N GLU A 170 23.09 1.09 -13.05
CA GLU A 170 23.11 1.83 -14.33
C GLU A 170 24.48 2.46 -14.59
N VAL A 171 25.35 2.52 -13.58
CA VAL A 171 26.67 3.12 -13.72
C VAL A 171 27.59 2.17 -14.49
N PHE A 172 28.08 2.63 -15.64
CA PHE A 172 29.08 1.89 -16.42
C PHE A 172 30.39 1.80 -15.62
N LYS A 173 30.93 0.59 -15.57
CA LYS A 173 32.25 0.33 -14.96
C LYS A 173 33.07 -0.54 -15.89
N ASP A 174 34.37 -0.25 -15.93
CA ASP A 174 35.31 -1.07 -16.66
C ASP A 174 35.31 -2.52 -16.16
N PRO A 175 35.56 -3.50 -17.03
CA PRO A 175 35.72 -4.86 -16.62
C PRO A 175 36.78 -5.02 -15.54
N LEU A 176 36.50 -5.89 -14.56
CA LEU A 176 37.51 -6.19 -13.55
C LEU A 176 38.77 -6.77 -14.20
N PRO A 177 39.99 -6.39 -13.73
CA PRO A 177 41.21 -7.01 -14.18
C PRO A 177 41.20 -8.53 -13.99
N ASP A 178 41.82 -9.27 -14.91
CA ASP A 178 41.83 -10.73 -14.91
C ASP A 178 42.24 -11.37 -13.56
N HIS A 179 43.17 -10.75 -12.84
CA HIS A 179 43.60 -11.23 -11.54
C HIS A 179 42.51 -11.12 -10.46
N GLN A 180 41.63 -10.14 -10.57
CA GLN A 180 40.48 -10.01 -9.64
C GLN A 180 39.38 -11.01 -9.98
N THR A 181 39.11 -11.20 -11.26
CA THR A 181 38.16 -12.21 -11.75
C THR A 181 38.60 -13.63 -11.35
N ARG A 182 39.88 -13.94 -11.43
CA ARG A 182 40.45 -15.23 -10.99
C ARG A 182 40.34 -15.45 -9.47
N ARG A 183 40.26 -14.38 -8.68
CA ARG A 183 40.01 -14.47 -7.23
C ARG A 183 38.53 -14.56 -6.85
N GLY A 184 37.64 -14.72 -7.83
CA GLY A 184 36.20 -14.83 -7.60
C GLY A 184 35.49 -13.50 -7.24
N VAL A 185 36.17 -12.37 -7.46
CA VAL A 185 35.56 -11.05 -7.30
C VAL A 185 34.71 -10.77 -8.52
N HIS A 186 33.41 -10.67 -8.33
CA HIS A 186 32.45 -10.35 -9.38
C HIS A 186 31.85 -8.97 -9.16
N TYR A 187 31.73 -8.19 -10.22
CA TYR A 187 30.99 -6.94 -10.19
C TYR A 187 29.50 -7.21 -9.98
N ASN A 188 28.99 -6.85 -8.81
CA ASN A 188 27.59 -7.01 -8.45
C ASN A 188 26.97 -5.66 -8.05
N PRO A 189 26.49 -4.86 -9.01
CA PRO A 189 25.94 -3.54 -8.74
C PRO A 189 24.69 -3.55 -7.87
N ARG A 190 23.91 -4.63 -7.92
CA ARG A 190 22.76 -4.80 -6.99
C ARG A 190 23.22 -5.06 -5.56
N GLY A 191 24.37 -5.73 -5.39
CA GLY A 191 24.99 -5.91 -4.08
C GLY A 191 25.34 -4.57 -3.44
N TYR A 192 25.91 -3.63 -4.19
CA TYR A 192 26.23 -2.28 -3.66
C TYR A 192 25.00 -1.51 -3.18
N VAL A 193 23.86 -1.62 -3.88
CA VAL A 193 22.60 -1.04 -3.40
C VAL A 193 22.17 -1.69 -2.09
N SER A 194 22.26 -3.02 -1.99
CA SER A 194 21.89 -3.76 -0.80
C SER A 194 22.80 -3.43 0.40
N ASP A 195 24.10 -3.32 0.17
CA ASP A 195 25.10 -2.99 1.21
C ASP A 195 24.86 -1.56 1.74
N THR A 196 24.59 -0.61 0.83
CA THR A 196 24.22 0.75 1.21
C THR A 196 22.90 0.79 1.99
N ASP A 197 21.91 -0.02 1.61
CA ASP A 197 20.67 -0.16 2.37
C ASP A 197 20.92 -0.63 3.82
N VAL A 198 21.81 -1.63 3.98
CA VAL A 198 22.18 -2.14 5.30
C VAL A 198 22.87 -1.06 6.14
N LEU A 199 23.78 -0.30 5.54
CA LEU A 199 24.45 0.81 6.21
C LEU A 199 23.43 1.88 6.65
N VAL A 200 22.58 2.35 5.73
CA VAL A 200 21.55 3.35 6.02
C VAL A 200 20.63 2.85 7.16
N MET A 201 20.13 1.62 7.06
CA MET A 201 19.27 1.06 8.10
C MET A 201 19.97 0.89 9.44
N SER A 202 21.26 0.54 9.45
CA SER A 202 22.08 0.45 10.66
C SER A 202 22.23 1.81 11.34
N ILE A 203 22.47 2.88 10.56
CA ILE A 203 22.58 4.24 11.10
C ILE A 203 21.20 4.72 11.63
N LEU A 204 20.12 4.48 10.88
CA LEU A 204 18.77 4.85 11.30
C LEU A 204 18.34 4.13 12.59
N SER A 205 18.73 2.86 12.75
CA SER A 205 18.37 2.09 13.95
C SER A 205 19.07 2.56 15.23
N ARG A 206 20.23 3.23 15.11
CA ARG A 206 20.95 3.83 16.24
C ARG A 206 20.34 5.16 16.69
N ASP A 207 19.58 5.83 15.81
CA ASP A 207 18.92 7.13 16.01
C ASP A 207 19.79 8.19 16.71
N ARG A 208 21.08 8.23 16.34
CA ARG A 208 22.03 9.17 16.89
C ARG A 208 22.79 9.85 15.76
N ASP A 209 22.78 11.18 15.72
CA ASP A 209 23.52 11.99 14.73
C ASP A 209 23.37 11.47 13.30
N VAL A 210 22.16 11.01 12.94
CA VAL A 210 21.88 10.25 11.71
C VAL A 210 22.44 10.94 10.48
N LEU A 211 22.15 12.22 10.27
CA LEU A 211 22.62 12.94 9.09
C LEU A 211 24.16 13.02 9.06
N LYS A 212 24.79 13.28 10.19
CA LYS A 212 26.26 13.33 10.28
C LYS A 212 26.86 11.98 9.94
N GLN A 213 26.32 10.89 10.50
CA GLN A 213 26.81 9.53 10.22
C GLN A 213 26.64 9.16 8.75
N LEU A 214 25.47 9.44 8.15
CA LEU A 214 25.23 9.18 6.72
C LEU A 214 26.22 9.92 5.79
N LEU A 215 26.70 11.09 6.19
CA LEU A 215 27.60 11.90 5.39
C LEU A 215 29.11 11.64 5.66
N THR A 216 29.45 11.09 6.81
CA THR A 216 30.85 11.02 7.27
C THR A 216 31.34 9.62 7.67
N THR A 217 30.48 8.61 7.65
CA THR A 217 30.90 7.23 7.97
C THR A 217 31.85 6.71 6.90
N PRO A 218 33.05 6.27 7.26
CA PRO A 218 34.07 5.81 6.31
C PRO A 218 33.93 4.33 5.93
N GLU A 219 32.84 3.65 6.33
CA GLU A 219 32.60 2.21 6.10
C GLU A 219 32.13 1.89 4.69
#